data_0d5c416d65c93f306fec275d647c8f7a
#
_entry.id   0d5c416d65c93f306fec275d647c8f7a
#
_cell.length_a   1.000
_cell.length_b   1.000
_cell.length_c   1.000
_cell.angle_alpha   90.00
_cell.angle_beta   90.00
_cell.angle_gamma   90.00
#
_symmetry.space_group_name_H-M   'P 1'
#
loop_
_entity.id
_entity.type
_entity.pdbx_description
1 polymer ?
#
loop_
_entity_poly.entity_id
_entity_poly.type
_entity_poly.pdbx_seq_one_letter_code
_entity_poly.pdbx_strand_id
1 'polypeptide(L)'
;MTLRYDCGEVITAMVTPMEKTGFIDYDKVETLAKHLINSGSDALLVAGTSGESPTLTNEEEIELVNTVKRAAANKAKIILGAGSNSTETAIEYTKLAQKEEVDAILSVVPYYNKPNQKGMIAHFSAIAESTNLPIILYNIPSRTGVAMLPETVAYLAENFKNIIGIKQSCPDMDKITEMKMLCPDDFAIYSGDDSLTLPMLSLGAHGVISVASHLFGSEIKSMIRNFKSGEYIAARNMHRKLYPVFKELFMAPNPIPAKAALAYKGLIGEYVRKPLVTLSDEEKKCFVQFTQC
;
A
#
# COMPACT_ATOMS: atom_id res chain seq x y z
N MET A 1 -23.02 -0.27 -0.69
CA MET A 1 -22.46 1.09 -0.47
C MET A 1 -21.62 1.47 -1.69
N THR A 2 -21.80 2.65 -2.24
CA THR A 2 -21.00 3.13 -3.38
C THR A 2 -19.90 4.05 -2.82
N LEU A 3 -18.64 3.73 -3.08
CA LEU A 3 -17.50 4.56 -2.68
C LEU A 3 -17.43 5.85 -3.49
N ARG A 4 -16.82 6.92 -2.95
CA ARG A 4 -16.50 8.17 -3.67
C ARG A 4 -15.64 7.90 -4.89
N TYR A 5 -14.67 7.02 -4.70
CA TYR A 5 -13.80 6.51 -5.74
C TYR A 5 -13.35 5.11 -5.34
N ASP A 6 -13.50 4.14 -6.24
CA ASP A 6 -13.16 2.75 -5.96
C ASP A 6 -11.80 2.42 -6.57
N CYS A 7 -10.79 2.18 -5.72
CA CYS A 7 -9.47 1.70 -6.14
C CYS A 7 -9.39 0.17 -6.20
N GLY A 8 -10.50 -0.53 -5.94
CA GLY A 8 -10.53 -1.99 -5.83
C GLY A 8 -10.26 -2.50 -4.41
N GLU A 9 -10.36 -3.80 -4.24
CA GLU A 9 -10.27 -4.48 -2.93
C GLU A 9 -8.85 -4.93 -2.59
N VAL A 10 -8.04 -5.26 -3.60
CA VAL A 10 -6.65 -5.70 -3.47
C VAL A 10 -5.74 -4.72 -4.20
N ILE A 11 -5.05 -3.89 -3.44
CA ILE A 11 -4.05 -2.95 -3.93
C ILE A 11 -2.68 -3.49 -3.56
N THR A 12 -1.82 -3.79 -4.53
CA THR A 12 -0.47 -4.26 -4.22
C THR A 12 0.48 -3.10 -4.02
N ALA A 13 1.08 -2.99 -2.83
CA ALA A 13 2.16 -2.05 -2.54
C ALA A 13 3.45 -2.55 -3.23
N MET A 14 3.55 -2.31 -4.54
CA MET A 14 4.53 -2.89 -5.43
C MET A 14 5.97 -2.55 -5.00
N VAL A 15 6.84 -3.57 -4.93
CA VAL A 15 8.28 -3.38 -4.77
C VAL A 15 8.88 -2.83 -6.06
N THR A 16 9.98 -2.07 -5.96
CA THR A 16 10.73 -1.60 -7.13
C THR A 16 11.83 -2.61 -7.45
N PRO A 17 11.74 -3.38 -8.54
CA PRO A 17 12.81 -4.27 -8.99
C PRO A 17 14.11 -3.50 -9.24
N MET A 18 15.21 -4.01 -8.71
CA MET A 18 16.52 -3.39 -8.84
C MET A 18 17.56 -4.41 -9.27
N GLU A 19 18.58 -3.94 -9.97
CA GLU A 19 19.80 -4.68 -10.26
C GLU A 19 20.73 -4.69 -9.04
N LYS A 20 21.75 -5.55 -9.08
CA LYS A 20 22.82 -5.60 -8.07
C LYS A 20 23.56 -4.27 -7.91
N THR A 21 23.61 -3.49 -8.95
CA THR A 21 24.21 -2.16 -9.01
C THR A 21 23.40 -1.08 -8.27
N GLY A 22 22.13 -1.36 -7.97
CA GLY A 22 21.16 -0.43 -7.39
C GLY A 22 20.38 0.36 -8.43
N PHE A 23 20.60 0.17 -9.73
CA PHE A 23 19.75 0.73 -10.78
C PHE A 23 18.40 0.00 -10.83
N ILE A 24 17.35 0.70 -11.26
CA ILE A 24 16.02 0.09 -11.46
C ILE A 24 16.08 -0.80 -12.69
N ASP A 25 15.58 -2.04 -12.54
CA ASP A 25 15.40 -3.00 -13.64
C ASP A 25 13.99 -2.82 -14.23
N TYR A 26 13.86 -1.93 -15.20
CA TYR A 26 12.57 -1.58 -15.81
C TYR A 26 11.91 -2.75 -16.55
N ASP A 27 12.67 -3.69 -17.11
CA ASP A 27 12.11 -4.91 -17.75
C ASP A 27 11.45 -5.79 -16.67
N LYS A 28 12.07 -5.90 -15.50
CA LYS A 28 11.49 -6.60 -14.36
C LYS A 28 10.34 -5.84 -13.71
N VAL A 29 10.34 -4.50 -13.74
CA VAL A 29 9.18 -3.68 -13.34
C VAL A 29 7.96 -4.04 -14.20
N GLU A 30 8.12 -4.06 -15.52
CA GLU A 30 7.03 -4.42 -16.44
C GLU A 30 6.54 -5.85 -16.21
N THR A 31 7.47 -6.81 -16.08
CA THR A 31 7.15 -8.21 -15.81
C THR A 31 6.38 -8.37 -14.50
N LEU A 32 6.86 -7.73 -13.42
CA LEU A 32 6.22 -7.79 -12.11
C LEU A 32 4.83 -7.15 -12.14
N ALA A 33 4.66 -5.98 -12.75
CA ALA A 33 3.35 -5.32 -12.86
C ALA A 33 2.32 -6.23 -13.55
N LYS A 34 2.68 -6.85 -14.68
CA LYS A 34 1.82 -7.82 -15.38
C LYS A 34 1.48 -9.03 -14.51
N HIS A 35 2.47 -9.57 -13.77
CA HIS A 35 2.26 -10.67 -12.84
C HIS A 35 1.24 -10.31 -11.75
N LEU A 36 1.40 -9.15 -11.10
CA LEU A 36 0.53 -8.70 -10.02
C LEU A 36 -0.92 -8.51 -10.48
N ILE A 37 -1.12 -7.91 -11.64
CA ILE A 37 -2.46 -7.71 -12.23
C ILE A 37 -3.11 -9.07 -12.52
N ASN A 38 -2.39 -9.98 -13.16
CA ASN A 38 -2.88 -11.31 -13.48
C ASN A 38 -3.14 -12.17 -12.22
N SER A 39 -2.46 -11.86 -11.12
CA SER A 39 -2.65 -12.50 -9.81
C SER A 39 -3.74 -11.84 -8.96
N GLY A 40 -4.53 -10.90 -9.51
CA GLY A 40 -5.74 -10.39 -8.88
C GLY A 40 -5.63 -9.01 -8.23
N SER A 41 -4.53 -8.27 -8.44
CA SER A 41 -4.45 -6.87 -8.00
C SER A 41 -5.41 -5.98 -8.80
N ASP A 42 -6.25 -5.21 -8.13
CA ASP A 42 -7.14 -4.21 -8.73
C ASP A 42 -6.40 -2.89 -8.99
N ALA A 43 -5.39 -2.61 -8.18
CA ALA A 43 -4.52 -1.46 -8.33
C ALA A 43 -3.08 -1.80 -7.92
N LEU A 44 -2.13 -1.02 -8.46
CA LEU A 44 -0.71 -1.08 -8.09
C LEU A 44 -0.32 0.25 -7.44
N LEU A 45 0.18 0.19 -6.20
CA LEU A 45 0.77 1.34 -5.52
C LEU A 45 2.26 1.38 -5.81
N VAL A 46 2.68 2.36 -6.59
CA VAL A 46 4.06 2.62 -7.02
C VAL A 46 4.73 3.62 -6.07
N ALA A 47 6.02 3.51 -5.87
CA ALA A 47 6.82 4.40 -5.02
C ALA A 47 6.23 4.61 -3.60
N GLY A 48 5.64 3.55 -3.03
CA GLY A 48 5.30 3.50 -1.60
C GLY A 48 6.50 3.04 -0.76
N THR A 49 6.26 2.72 0.52
CA THR A 49 7.28 2.15 1.41
C THR A 49 7.94 0.90 0.84
N SER A 50 7.12 -0.03 0.28
CA SER A 50 7.63 -1.25 -0.35
C SER A 50 8.41 -0.96 -1.64
N GLY A 51 8.09 0.14 -2.31
CA GLY A 51 8.80 0.62 -3.51
C GLY A 51 10.10 1.34 -3.21
N GLU A 52 10.50 1.47 -1.94
CA GLU A 52 11.74 2.15 -1.50
C GLU A 52 11.78 3.64 -1.90
N SER A 53 10.62 4.33 -1.92
CA SER A 53 10.50 5.74 -2.36
C SER A 53 11.55 6.69 -1.75
N PRO A 54 11.97 6.59 -0.47
CA PRO A 54 12.98 7.49 0.07
C PRO A 54 14.36 7.43 -0.62
N THR A 55 14.59 6.43 -1.46
CA THR A 55 15.86 6.23 -2.18
C THR A 55 15.73 6.40 -3.69
N LEU A 56 14.55 6.75 -4.18
CA LEU A 56 14.29 7.05 -5.59
C LEU A 56 14.49 8.55 -5.87
N THR A 57 14.93 8.88 -7.08
CA THR A 57 14.88 10.25 -7.58
C THR A 57 13.51 10.52 -8.23
N ASN A 58 13.17 11.79 -8.44
CA ASN A 58 11.91 12.16 -9.13
C ASN A 58 11.87 11.59 -10.55
N GLU A 59 13.00 11.57 -11.26
CA GLU A 59 13.10 11.01 -12.61
C GLU A 59 12.86 9.50 -12.60
N GLU A 60 13.39 8.79 -11.61
CA GLU A 60 13.15 7.36 -11.42
C GLU A 60 11.68 7.07 -11.09
N GLU A 61 11.04 7.88 -10.26
CA GLU A 61 9.61 7.73 -9.93
C GLU A 61 8.73 7.95 -11.16
N ILE A 62 9.02 8.96 -11.99
CA ILE A 62 8.31 9.23 -13.25
C ILE A 62 8.42 8.03 -14.20
N GLU A 63 9.64 7.57 -14.47
CA GLU A 63 9.84 6.45 -15.40
C GLU A 63 9.23 5.14 -14.85
N LEU A 64 9.30 4.93 -13.52
CA LEU A 64 8.67 3.80 -12.85
C LEU A 64 7.14 3.81 -13.03
N VAL A 65 6.50 4.96 -12.78
CA VAL A 65 5.05 5.14 -13.00
C VAL A 65 4.70 4.87 -14.46
N ASN A 66 5.43 5.45 -15.40
CA ASN A 66 5.17 5.30 -16.83
C ASN A 66 5.35 3.86 -17.29
N THR A 67 6.36 3.15 -16.78
CA THR A 67 6.58 1.73 -17.07
C THR A 67 5.41 0.88 -16.53
N VAL A 68 4.96 1.13 -15.29
CA VAL A 68 3.84 0.39 -14.70
C VAL A 68 2.53 0.71 -15.42
N LYS A 69 2.26 1.97 -15.83
CA LYS A 69 1.09 2.35 -16.64
C LYS A 69 1.06 1.61 -17.96
N ARG A 70 2.19 1.56 -18.69
CA ARG A 70 2.31 0.79 -19.96
C ARG A 70 2.00 -0.69 -19.74
N ALA A 71 2.56 -1.28 -18.68
CA ALA A 71 2.34 -2.68 -18.32
C ALA A 71 0.89 -2.98 -17.93
N ALA A 72 0.25 -2.07 -17.23
CA ALA A 72 -1.12 -2.20 -16.75
C ALA A 72 -2.14 -2.14 -17.91
N ALA A 73 -1.88 -1.39 -18.97
CA ALA A 73 -2.76 -1.27 -20.13
C ALA A 73 -4.25 -1.08 -19.73
N ASN A 74 -4.51 -0.23 -18.74
CA ASN A 74 -5.83 0.07 -18.17
C ASN A 74 -6.55 -1.12 -17.49
N LYS A 75 -5.85 -2.22 -17.18
CA LYS A 75 -6.43 -3.38 -16.48
C LYS A 75 -6.39 -3.25 -14.97
N ALA A 76 -5.61 -2.33 -14.44
CA ALA A 76 -5.51 -2.01 -13.02
C ALA A 76 -5.28 -0.50 -12.87
N LYS A 77 -5.71 0.05 -11.74
CA LYS A 77 -5.45 1.44 -11.38
C LYS A 77 -4.03 1.63 -10.89
N ILE A 78 -3.48 2.83 -11.11
CA ILE A 78 -2.14 3.19 -10.67
C ILE A 78 -2.23 4.25 -9.58
N ILE A 79 -1.67 3.94 -8.42
CA ILE A 79 -1.60 4.82 -7.26
C ILE A 79 -0.14 5.20 -7.04
N LEU A 80 0.17 6.48 -6.85
CA LEU A 80 1.53 6.92 -6.55
C LEU A 80 1.67 7.28 -5.06
N GLY A 81 2.75 6.84 -4.43
CA GLY A 81 3.15 7.32 -3.11
C GLY A 81 3.64 8.77 -3.23
N ALA A 82 2.87 9.73 -2.70
CA ALA A 82 3.15 11.17 -2.83
C ALA A 82 3.24 11.90 -1.48
N GLY A 83 3.44 11.16 -0.37
CA GLY A 83 3.53 11.74 0.97
C GLY A 83 4.94 12.17 1.35
N SER A 84 5.04 13.21 2.17
CA SER A 84 6.28 13.70 2.77
C SER A 84 6.02 14.25 4.17
N ASN A 85 7.06 14.41 4.98
CA ASN A 85 7.00 15.13 6.25
C ASN A 85 7.11 16.66 6.08
N SER A 86 7.32 17.15 4.87
CA SER A 86 7.21 18.55 4.45
C SER A 86 5.93 18.72 3.63
N THR A 87 5.09 19.69 4.01
CA THR A 87 3.85 19.97 3.28
C THR A 87 4.12 20.43 1.84
N GLU A 88 5.10 21.32 1.65
CA GLU A 88 5.54 21.79 0.33
C GLU A 88 5.96 20.61 -0.56
N THR A 89 6.84 19.75 -0.08
CA THR A 89 7.33 18.58 -0.83
C THR A 89 6.18 17.59 -1.15
N ALA A 90 5.23 17.41 -0.22
CA ALA A 90 4.06 16.58 -0.49
C ALA A 90 3.15 17.17 -1.58
N ILE A 91 3.02 18.51 -1.63
CA ILE A 91 2.30 19.20 -2.70
C ILE A 91 3.04 19.06 -4.04
N GLU A 92 4.38 19.16 -4.06
CA GLU A 92 5.19 18.96 -5.26
C GLU A 92 5.00 17.54 -5.82
N TYR A 93 5.09 16.50 -4.98
CA TYR A 93 4.84 15.12 -5.39
C TYR A 93 3.40 14.89 -5.85
N THR A 94 2.43 15.56 -5.23
CA THR A 94 1.03 15.51 -5.64
C THR A 94 0.83 16.12 -7.04
N LYS A 95 1.47 17.25 -7.33
CA LYS A 95 1.44 17.87 -8.66
C LYS A 95 2.15 17.01 -9.71
N LEU A 96 3.25 16.35 -9.33
CA LEU A 96 3.93 15.38 -10.19
C LEU A 96 2.98 14.21 -10.52
N ALA A 97 2.32 13.64 -9.53
CA ALA A 97 1.33 12.56 -9.71
C ALA A 97 0.21 12.98 -10.66
N GLN A 98 -0.29 14.22 -10.51
CA GLN A 98 -1.32 14.76 -11.41
C GLN A 98 -0.81 14.93 -12.84
N LYS A 99 0.41 15.37 -13.05
CA LYS A 99 1.04 15.50 -14.37
C LYS A 99 1.21 14.13 -15.04
N GLU A 100 1.57 13.13 -14.27
CA GLU A 100 1.73 11.76 -14.76
C GLU A 100 0.39 11.01 -14.88
N GLU A 101 -0.75 11.69 -14.64
CA GLU A 101 -2.11 11.15 -14.83
C GLU A 101 -2.31 9.79 -14.13
N VAL A 102 -1.91 9.69 -12.85
CA VAL A 102 -2.21 8.52 -12.03
C VAL A 102 -3.66 8.55 -11.56
N ASP A 103 -4.21 7.40 -11.18
CA ASP A 103 -5.61 7.27 -10.74
C ASP A 103 -5.86 7.82 -9.32
N ALA A 104 -4.85 7.75 -8.45
CA ALA A 104 -4.93 8.25 -7.07
C ALA A 104 -3.52 8.45 -6.49
N ILE A 105 -3.45 9.08 -5.32
CA ILE A 105 -2.22 9.16 -4.53
C ILE A 105 -2.40 8.55 -3.15
N LEU A 106 -1.29 8.01 -2.59
CA LEU A 106 -1.18 7.62 -1.19
C LEU A 106 -0.30 8.62 -0.46
N SER A 107 -0.85 9.32 0.54
CA SER A 107 -0.12 10.34 1.30
C SER A 107 0.05 9.93 2.75
N VAL A 108 1.30 9.70 3.18
CA VAL A 108 1.63 9.24 4.53
C VAL A 108 1.58 10.39 5.54
N VAL A 109 1.15 10.10 6.77
CA VAL A 109 1.26 11.01 7.91
C VAL A 109 2.71 11.49 8.06
N PRO A 110 2.97 12.80 8.24
CA PRO A 110 4.32 13.32 8.41
C PRO A 110 5.09 12.58 9.49
N TYR A 111 6.21 12.00 9.09
CA TYR A 111 7.13 11.22 9.94
C TYR A 111 8.24 12.10 10.47
N TYR A 112 8.90 11.67 11.55
CA TYR A 112 10.05 12.31 12.18
C TYR A 112 9.71 13.62 12.93
N ASN A 113 9.13 14.64 12.30
CA ASN A 113 8.74 15.93 12.91
C ASN A 113 7.44 15.88 13.73
N LYS A 114 6.67 14.77 13.68
CA LYS A 114 5.56 14.41 14.57
C LYS A 114 4.55 15.55 14.81
N PRO A 115 3.84 16.05 13.79
CA PRO A 115 2.85 17.10 13.99
C PRO A 115 1.72 16.63 14.92
N ASN A 116 1.11 17.56 15.66
CA ASN A 116 -0.12 17.31 16.38
C ASN A 116 -1.31 17.20 15.41
N GLN A 117 -2.52 16.87 15.90
CA GLN A 117 -3.69 16.68 15.04
C GLN A 117 -4.05 17.91 14.22
N LYS A 118 -3.92 19.12 14.79
CA LYS A 118 -4.14 20.39 14.04
C LYS A 118 -3.13 20.57 12.90
N GLY A 119 -1.87 20.20 13.12
CA GLY A 119 -0.84 20.19 12.09
C GLY A 119 -1.10 19.17 11.00
N MET A 120 -1.63 17.98 11.34
CA MET A 120 -2.06 16.98 10.36
C MET A 120 -3.22 17.49 9.51
N ILE A 121 -4.22 18.13 10.14
CA ILE A 121 -5.35 18.76 9.41
C ILE A 121 -4.78 19.79 8.43
N ALA A 122 -3.95 20.72 8.87
CA ALA A 122 -3.38 21.74 7.99
C ALA A 122 -2.58 21.15 6.84
N HIS A 123 -1.76 20.10 7.11
CA HIS A 123 -0.95 19.41 6.10
C HIS A 123 -1.82 18.77 5.02
N PHE A 124 -2.78 17.92 5.41
CA PHE A 124 -3.60 17.19 4.45
C PHE A 124 -4.64 18.08 3.75
N SER A 125 -5.11 19.16 4.41
CA SER A 125 -5.95 20.17 3.76
C SER A 125 -5.21 20.86 2.61
N ALA A 126 -3.98 21.31 2.85
CA ALA A 126 -3.16 21.95 1.81
C ALA A 126 -2.86 21.00 0.63
N ILE A 127 -2.61 19.71 0.90
CA ILE A 127 -2.46 18.71 -0.16
C ILE A 127 -3.78 18.55 -0.94
N ALA A 128 -4.91 18.40 -0.25
CA ALA A 128 -6.21 18.20 -0.88
C ALA A 128 -6.64 19.39 -1.75
N GLU A 129 -6.33 20.61 -1.33
CA GLU A 129 -6.58 21.84 -2.08
C GLU A 129 -5.69 22.02 -3.31
N SER A 130 -4.54 21.31 -3.34
CA SER A 130 -3.56 21.43 -4.45
C SER A 130 -3.88 20.56 -5.67
N THR A 131 -4.86 19.66 -5.58
CA THR A 131 -5.16 18.68 -6.64
C THR A 131 -6.63 18.25 -6.66
N ASN A 132 -7.07 17.73 -7.80
CA ASN A 132 -8.33 17.01 -7.95
C ASN A 132 -8.16 15.47 -7.88
N LEU A 133 -6.92 14.96 -7.77
CA LEU A 133 -6.69 13.52 -7.67
C LEU A 133 -7.31 12.95 -6.41
N PRO A 134 -7.85 11.71 -6.48
CA PRO A 134 -8.24 10.95 -5.30
C PRO A 134 -7.04 10.72 -4.36
N ILE A 135 -7.23 10.99 -3.07
CA ILE A 135 -6.20 10.89 -2.02
C ILE A 135 -6.58 9.79 -1.03
N ILE A 136 -5.68 8.85 -0.82
CA ILE A 136 -5.74 7.89 0.27
C ILE A 136 -4.76 8.35 1.34
N LEU A 137 -5.26 8.64 2.54
CA LEU A 137 -4.43 8.93 3.71
C LEU A 137 -3.66 7.67 4.13
N TYR A 138 -2.46 7.82 4.70
CA TYR A 138 -1.72 6.66 5.19
C TYR A 138 -1.27 6.85 6.63
N ASN A 139 -1.88 6.10 7.55
CA ASN A 139 -1.60 6.13 8.98
C ASN A 139 -0.79 4.88 9.39
N ILE A 140 0.47 5.08 9.75
CA ILE A 140 1.40 4.01 10.17
C ILE A 140 2.28 4.47 11.35
N PRO A 141 1.73 4.49 12.57
CA PRO A 141 2.43 5.00 13.75
C PRO A 141 3.76 4.33 14.05
N SER A 142 3.90 3.04 13.70
CA SER A 142 5.15 2.28 13.89
C SER A 142 6.34 2.83 13.07
N ARG A 143 6.07 3.58 11.99
CA ARG A 143 7.09 4.22 11.14
C ARG A 143 7.13 5.74 11.31
N THR A 144 5.97 6.38 11.48
CA THR A 144 5.88 7.84 11.56
C THR A 144 6.16 8.37 12.96
N GLY A 145 6.00 7.52 13.99
CA GLY A 145 6.15 7.91 15.40
C GLY A 145 4.97 8.73 15.95
N VAL A 146 3.91 8.91 15.15
CA VAL A 146 2.68 9.62 15.52
C VAL A 146 1.49 9.03 14.77
N ALA A 147 0.31 9.02 15.40
CA ALA A 147 -0.93 8.51 14.82
C ALA A 147 -1.90 9.64 14.48
N MET A 148 -2.58 9.52 13.34
CA MET A 148 -3.78 10.28 13.04
C MET A 148 -4.96 9.66 13.79
N LEU A 149 -5.71 10.48 14.53
CA LEU A 149 -6.87 10.04 15.29
C LEU A 149 -8.14 9.93 14.42
N PRO A 150 -9.13 9.10 14.79
CA PRO A 150 -10.36 8.93 14.03
C PRO A 150 -11.10 10.24 13.74
N GLU A 151 -11.15 11.18 14.68
CA GLU A 151 -11.79 12.49 14.52
C GLU A 151 -11.06 13.35 13.48
N THR A 152 -9.73 13.25 13.41
CA THR A 152 -8.93 13.95 12.40
C THR A 152 -9.19 13.38 11.00
N VAL A 153 -9.30 12.05 10.89
CA VAL A 153 -9.66 11.38 9.64
C VAL A 153 -11.06 11.80 9.19
N ALA A 154 -12.03 11.77 10.12
CA ALA A 154 -13.41 12.16 9.85
C ALA A 154 -13.51 13.62 9.38
N TYR A 155 -12.86 14.55 10.07
CA TYR A 155 -12.79 15.96 9.67
C TYR A 155 -12.30 16.11 8.22
N LEU A 156 -11.19 15.47 7.88
CA LEU A 156 -10.62 15.52 6.53
C LEU A 156 -11.56 14.91 5.49
N ALA A 157 -12.16 13.75 5.80
CA ALA A 157 -13.09 13.07 4.92
C ALA A 157 -14.38 13.88 4.66
N GLU A 158 -14.87 14.63 5.63
CA GLU A 158 -16.05 15.48 5.48
C GLU A 158 -15.79 16.73 4.64
N ASN A 159 -14.65 17.38 4.88
CA ASN A 159 -14.36 18.68 4.29
C ASN A 159 -13.71 18.60 2.90
N PHE A 160 -13.08 17.45 2.54
CA PHE A 160 -12.38 17.29 1.26
C PHE A 160 -12.90 16.04 0.52
N LYS A 161 -13.67 16.25 -0.55
CA LYS A 161 -14.30 15.16 -1.32
C LYS A 161 -13.29 14.30 -2.09
N ASN A 162 -12.12 14.83 -2.41
CA ASN A 162 -11.02 14.11 -3.01
C ASN A 162 -10.21 13.27 -2.00
N ILE A 163 -10.39 13.43 -0.69
CA ILE A 163 -9.88 12.48 0.31
C ILE A 163 -10.87 11.31 0.37
N ILE A 164 -10.52 10.21 -0.32
CA ILE A 164 -11.43 9.10 -0.60
C ILE A 164 -11.34 7.94 0.39
N GLY A 165 -10.28 7.86 1.16
CA GLY A 165 -10.06 6.75 2.07
C GLY A 165 -8.79 6.86 2.89
N ILE A 166 -8.53 5.81 3.66
CA ILE A 166 -7.33 5.67 4.48
C ILE A 166 -6.75 4.25 4.40
N LYS A 167 -5.43 4.16 4.27
CA LYS A 167 -4.65 2.96 4.59
C LYS A 167 -4.30 2.99 6.07
N GLN A 168 -4.87 2.06 6.85
CA GLN A 168 -4.66 1.98 8.29
C GLN A 168 -3.73 0.82 8.62
N SER A 169 -2.52 1.14 9.11
CA SER A 169 -1.51 0.18 9.55
C SER A 169 -1.30 0.29 11.07
N CYS A 170 -2.39 0.04 11.81
CA CYS A 170 -2.40 0.02 13.28
C CYS A 170 -3.33 -1.11 13.74
N PRO A 171 -2.91 -1.97 14.69
CA PRO A 171 -3.68 -3.14 15.11
C PRO A 171 -4.86 -2.82 16.05
N ASP A 172 -5.20 -1.55 16.22
CA ASP A 172 -6.26 -1.08 17.11
C ASP A 172 -7.63 -1.15 16.40
N MET A 173 -8.40 -2.19 16.69
CA MET A 173 -9.72 -2.43 16.08
C MET A 173 -10.79 -1.44 16.59
N ASP A 174 -10.63 -0.89 17.79
CA ASP A 174 -11.54 0.13 18.31
C ASP A 174 -11.48 1.39 17.45
N LYS A 175 -10.27 1.82 17.06
CA LYS A 175 -10.09 2.96 16.14
C LYS A 175 -10.65 2.71 14.74
N ILE A 176 -10.65 1.47 14.25
CA ILE A 176 -11.32 1.14 12.99
C ILE A 176 -12.83 1.33 13.14
N THR A 177 -13.39 0.85 14.25
CA THR A 177 -14.81 1.01 14.57
C THR A 177 -15.19 2.49 14.69
N GLU A 178 -14.42 3.28 15.44
CA GLU A 178 -14.60 4.72 15.58
C GLU A 178 -14.57 5.44 14.22
N MET A 179 -13.58 5.14 13.37
CA MET A 179 -13.52 5.70 12.01
C MET A 179 -14.75 5.33 11.18
N LYS A 180 -15.25 4.08 11.27
CA LYS A 180 -16.48 3.69 10.55
C LYS A 180 -17.72 4.38 11.06
N MET A 181 -17.75 4.78 12.32
CA MET A 181 -18.87 5.54 12.91
C MET A 181 -18.80 7.04 12.58
N LEU A 182 -17.60 7.60 12.46
CA LEU A 182 -17.40 9.04 12.30
C LEU A 182 -17.25 9.48 10.83
N CYS A 183 -16.64 8.64 9.98
CA CYS A 183 -16.43 8.98 8.58
C CYS A 183 -17.70 8.78 7.75
N PRO A 184 -17.86 9.50 6.64
CA PRO A 184 -18.94 9.27 5.69
C PRO A 184 -18.95 7.83 5.15
N ASP A 185 -20.13 7.31 4.86
CA ASP A 185 -20.32 5.92 4.41
C ASP A 185 -19.55 5.56 3.13
N ASP A 186 -19.32 6.55 2.26
CA ASP A 186 -18.61 6.42 0.99
C ASP A 186 -17.08 6.49 1.13
N PHE A 187 -16.55 6.65 2.36
CA PHE A 187 -15.13 6.70 2.67
C PHE A 187 -14.55 5.30 2.85
N ALA A 188 -13.49 4.97 2.11
CA ALA A 188 -12.87 3.65 2.13
C ALA A 188 -11.83 3.50 3.26
N ILE A 189 -11.90 2.42 4.03
CA ILE A 189 -10.84 2.01 4.96
C ILE A 189 -10.16 0.77 4.36
N TYR A 190 -8.85 0.86 4.13
CA TYR A 190 -8.02 -0.25 3.70
C TYR A 190 -7.13 -0.73 4.84
N SER A 191 -7.04 -2.05 5.02
CA SER A 191 -5.99 -2.60 5.87
C SER A 191 -4.63 -2.30 5.26
N GLY A 192 -3.71 -1.81 6.08
CA GLY A 192 -2.30 -1.67 5.69
C GLY A 192 -1.42 -2.84 6.16
N ASP A 193 -2.05 -3.84 6.80
CA ASP A 193 -1.42 -5.05 7.31
C ASP A 193 -2.21 -6.27 6.80
N ASP A 194 -1.54 -7.18 6.10
CA ASP A 194 -2.15 -8.35 5.50
C ASP A 194 -2.86 -9.23 6.53
N SER A 195 -2.27 -9.40 7.72
CA SER A 195 -2.83 -10.22 8.79
C SER A 195 -4.09 -9.63 9.44
N LEU A 196 -4.31 -8.32 9.29
CA LEU A 196 -5.48 -7.62 9.82
C LEU A 196 -6.59 -7.45 8.79
N THR A 197 -6.39 -7.89 7.55
CA THR A 197 -7.38 -7.72 6.48
C THR A 197 -8.74 -8.31 6.86
N LEU A 198 -8.80 -9.58 7.23
CA LEU A 198 -10.06 -10.24 7.57
C LEU A 198 -10.74 -9.64 8.83
N PRO A 199 -10.04 -9.39 9.96
CA PRO A 199 -10.60 -8.66 11.09
C PRO A 199 -11.18 -7.30 10.71
N MET A 200 -10.46 -6.49 9.91
CA MET A 200 -10.93 -5.18 9.51
C MET A 200 -12.13 -5.24 8.55
N LEU A 201 -12.21 -6.26 7.68
CA LEU A 201 -13.40 -6.50 6.84
C LEU A 201 -14.65 -6.70 7.71
N SER A 202 -14.54 -7.37 8.85
CA SER A 202 -15.67 -7.58 9.77
C SER A 202 -16.17 -6.29 10.42
N LEU A 203 -15.34 -5.25 10.44
CA LEU A 203 -15.68 -3.90 10.92
C LEU A 203 -16.06 -2.95 9.76
N GLY A 204 -16.15 -3.45 8.52
CA GLY A 204 -16.56 -2.67 7.37
C GLY A 204 -15.43 -2.03 6.57
N ALA A 205 -14.20 -2.50 6.71
CA ALA A 205 -13.13 -2.11 5.79
C ALA A 205 -13.43 -2.57 4.36
N HIS A 206 -12.92 -1.84 3.37
CA HIS A 206 -13.16 -2.11 1.96
C HIS A 206 -12.28 -3.23 1.40
N GLY A 207 -11.00 -3.23 1.78
CA GLY A 207 -10.00 -4.15 1.26
C GLY A 207 -8.64 -3.98 1.93
N VAL A 208 -7.57 -4.23 1.18
CA VAL A 208 -6.19 -4.22 1.67
C VAL A 208 -5.23 -3.53 0.70
N ILE A 209 -4.28 -2.76 1.24
CA ILE A 209 -3.08 -2.33 0.52
C ILE A 209 -1.94 -3.21 0.99
N SER A 210 -1.70 -4.28 0.25
CA SER A 210 -1.04 -5.53 0.62
C SER A 210 0.43 -5.57 0.21
N VAL A 211 1.24 -6.31 0.98
CA VAL A 211 2.56 -6.81 0.59
C VAL A 211 2.47 -8.28 0.15
N ALA A 212 1.67 -9.09 0.84
CA ALA A 212 1.54 -10.50 0.53
C ALA A 212 0.89 -10.80 -0.83
N SER A 213 0.17 -9.84 -1.39
CA SER A 213 -0.41 -9.93 -2.74
C SER A 213 0.62 -10.05 -3.86
N HIS A 214 1.91 -9.76 -3.60
CA HIS A 214 2.99 -10.08 -4.55
C HIS A 214 3.07 -11.57 -4.88
N LEU A 215 2.66 -12.43 -3.95
CA LEU A 215 2.79 -13.89 -4.03
C LEU A 215 1.43 -14.59 -4.05
N PHE A 216 0.44 -14.03 -3.35
CA PHE A 216 -0.85 -14.66 -3.05
C PHE A 216 -2.03 -13.71 -3.31
N GLY A 217 -1.95 -12.90 -4.36
CA GLY A 217 -2.98 -11.91 -4.69
C GLY A 217 -4.34 -12.56 -4.96
N SER A 218 -4.39 -13.67 -5.71
CA SER A 218 -5.62 -14.41 -6.01
C SER A 218 -6.28 -15.00 -4.77
N GLU A 219 -5.47 -15.53 -3.84
CA GLU A 219 -5.94 -16.08 -2.57
C GLU A 219 -6.48 -14.99 -1.65
N ILE A 220 -5.79 -13.84 -1.56
CA ILE A 220 -6.25 -12.69 -0.78
C ILE A 220 -7.57 -12.17 -1.38
N LYS A 221 -7.66 -12.06 -2.71
CA LYS A 221 -8.89 -11.64 -3.37
C LYS A 221 -10.03 -12.63 -3.13
N SER A 222 -9.74 -13.93 -3.18
CA SER A 222 -10.71 -14.98 -2.84
C SER A 222 -11.16 -14.89 -1.37
N MET A 223 -10.25 -14.64 -0.43
CA MET A 223 -10.58 -14.43 0.98
C MET A 223 -11.56 -13.27 1.18
N ILE A 224 -11.30 -12.13 0.54
CA ILE A 224 -12.15 -10.93 0.62
C ILE A 224 -13.53 -11.23 0.00
N ARG A 225 -13.56 -11.84 -1.19
CA ARG A 225 -14.79 -12.22 -1.88
C ARG A 225 -15.64 -13.17 -1.03
N ASN A 226 -15.04 -14.23 -0.49
CA ASN A 226 -15.74 -15.19 0.38
C ASN A 226 -16.36 -14.48 1.59
N PHE A 227 -15.61 -13.58 2.23
CA PHE A 227 -16.16 -12.81 3.35
C PHE A 227 -17.37 -11.95 2.92
N LYS A 228 -17.25 -11.21 1.83
CA LYS A 228 -18.32 -10.32 1.32
C LYS A 228 -19.56 -11.07 0.84
N SER A 229 -19.40 -12.32 0.39
CA SER A 229 -20.53 -13.20 -0.02
C SER A 229 -21.16 -13.98 1.14
N GLY A 230 -20.68 -13.81 2.39
CA GLY A 230 -21.21 -14.52 3.56
C GLY A 230 -20.54 -15.87 3.82
N GLU A 231 -19.58 -16.28 3.01
CA GLU A 231 -18.84 -17.55 3.15
C GLU A 231 -17.73 -17.42 4.22
N TYR A 232 -18.11 -17.06 5.44
CA TYR A 232 -17.16 -16.72 6.52
C TYR A 232 -16.20 -17.85 6.91
N ILE A 233 -16.65 -19.11 6.80
CA ILE A 233 -15.78 -20.28 7.09
C ILE A 233 -14.68 -20.38 6.05
N ALA A 234 -15.00 -20.21 4.77
CA ALA A 234 -14.01 -20.23 3.68
C ALA A 234 -13.02 -19.08 3.81
N ALA A 235 -13.50 -17.86 4.09
CA ALA A 235 -12.66 -16.69 4.33
C ALA A 235 -11.69 -16.90 5.51
N ARG A 236 -12.19 -17.41 6.65
CA ARG A 236 -11.39 -17.73 7.83
C ARG A 236 -10.32 -18.81 7.54
N ASN A 237 -10.67 -19.86 6.81
CA ASN A 237 -9.74 -20.92 6.48
C ASN A 237 -8.62 -20.40 5.55
N MET A 238 -8.96 -19.54 4.58
CA MET A 238 -7.98 -18.90 3.72
C MET A 238 -7.05 -17.98 4.53
N HIS A 239 -7.60 -17.14 5.42
CA HIS A 239 -6.81 -16.31 6.33
C HIS A 239 -5.80 -17.14 7.14
N ARG A 240 -6.25 -18.25 7.74
CA ARG A 240 -5.38 -19.14 8.52
C ARG A 240 -4.27 -19.75 7.69
N LYS A 241 -4.58 -20.15 6.45
CA LYS A 241 -3.61 -20.69 5.50
C LYS A 241 -2.53 -19.66 5.16
N LEU A 242 -2.91 -18.40 4.94
CA LEU A 242 -2.00 -17.31 4.56
C LEU A 242 -1.28 -16.68 5.76
N TYR A 243 -1.76 -16.86 6.99
CA TYR A 243 -1.24 -16.16 8.16
C TYR A 243 0.27 -16.37 8.39
N PRO A 244 0.86 -17.56 8.24
CA PRO A 244 2.30 -17.75 8.34
C PRO A 244 3.06 -16.86 7.36
N VAL A 245 2.62 -16.78 6.10
CA VAL A 245 3.21 -15.95 5.07
C VAL A 245 3.13 -14.45 5.45
N PHE A 246 1.97 -14.01 5.96
CA PHE A 246 1.81 -12.63 6.42
C PHE A 246 2.84 -12.25 7.49
N LYS A 247 3.17 -13.17 8.40
CA LYS A 247 4.18 -12.93 9.45
C LYS A 247 5.60 -12.93 8.91
N GLU A 248 5.90 -13.83 8.01
CA GLU A 248 7.26 -13.99 7.49
C GLU A 248 7.69 -12.90 6.53
N LEU A 249 6.77 -12.34 5.76
CA LEU A 249 7.06 -11.17 4.93
C LEU A 249 7.48 -9.94 5.73
N PHE A 250 7.38 -10.01 7.07
CA PHE A 250 7.81 -8.96 7.99
C PHE A 250 8.85 -9.44 9.02
N MET A 251 9.53 -10.58 8.76
CA MET A 251 10.63 -11.08 9.60
C MET A 251 11.86 -10.17 9.58
N ALA A 252 12.00 -9.38 8.52
CA ALA A 252 12.98 -8.31 8.35
C ALA A 252 12.25 -7.05 7.83
N PRO A 253 12.90 -5.88 7.80
CA PRO A 253 12.28 -4.65 7.30
C PRO A 253 11.75 -4.83 5.87
N ASN A 254 10.45 -4.50 5.65
CA ASN A 254 9.86 -4.46 4.32
C ASN A 254 10.58 -3.39 3.46
N PRO A 255 11.00 -3.69 2.19
CA PRO A 255 10.56 -4.80 1.34
C PRO A 255 11.49 -6.04 1.27
N ILE A 256 12.47 -6.17 2.14
CA ILE A 256 13.54 -7.17 2.03
C ILE A 256 12.99 -8.60 1.85
N PRO A 257 12.08 -9.12 2.74
CA PRO A 257 11.55 -10.46 2.57
C PRO A 257 10.68 -10.63 1.32
N ALA A 258 9.91 -9.61 0.94
CA ALA A 258 9.08 -9.67 -0.26
C ALA A 258 9.94 -9.78 -1.54
N LYS A 259 11.03 -9.02 -1.64
CA LYS A 259 11.97 -9.12 -2.77
C LYS A 259 12.70 -10.47 -2.78
N ALA A 260 13.11 -11.00 -1.64
CA ALA A 260 13.73 -12.31 -1.54
C ALA A 260 12.78 -13.43 -2.03
N ALA A 261 11.48 -13.37 -1.67
CA ALA A 261 10.47 -14.30 -2.13
C ALA A 261 10.21 -14.23 -3.64
N LEU A 262 10.14 -13.02 -4.17
CA LEU A 262 9.98 -12.82 -5.62
C LEU A 262 11.21 -13.28 -6.40
N ALA A 263 12.40 -13.08 -5.84
CA ALA A 263 13.64 -13.58 -6.43
C ALA A 263 13.70 -15.12 -6.43
N TYR A 264 13.27 -15.76 -5.35
CA TYR A 264 13.14 -17.21 -5.30
C TYR A 264 12.19 -17.76 -6.39
N LYS A 265 11.11 -17.03 -6.69
CA LYS A 265 10.19 -17.35 -7.81
C LYS A 265 10.73 -16.95 -9.20
N GLY A 266 11.93 -16.39 -9.30
CA GLY A 266 12.54 -15.98 -10.56
C GLY A 266 11.92 -14.74 -11.22
N LEU A 267 11.09 -14.00 -10.50
CA LEU A 267 10.37 -12.84 -11.04
C LEU A 267 11.23 -11.59 -11.10
N ILE A 268 12.02 -11.33 -10.05
CA ILE A 268 12.90 -10.14 -9.93
C ILE A 268 14.22 -10.49 -9.25
N GLY A 269 15.18 -9.56 -9.17
CA GLY A 269 16.33 -9.65 -8.26
C GLY A 269 15.94 -9.33 -6.81
N GLU A 270 16.66 -9.87 -5.82
CA GLU A 270 16.44 -9.60 -4.39
C GLU A 270 16.99 -8.25 -3.90
N TYR A 271 17.61 -7.48 -4.79
CA TYR A 271 18.43 -6.32 -4.45
C TYR A 271 17.58 -5.16 -3.91
N VAL A 272 18.12 -4.49 -2.88
CA VAL A 272 17.58 -3.29 -2.25
C VAL A 272 18.63 -2.20 -2.24
N ARG A 273 18.22 -0.94 -2.17
CA ARG A 273 19.14 0.20 -1.96
C ARG A 273 19.48 0.38 -0.49
N LYS A 274 20.71 0.81 -0.21
CA LYS A 274 21.10 1.25 1.14
C LYS A 274 20.17 2.38 1.61
N PRO A 275 19.81 2.43 2.93
CA PRO A 275 20.45 1.69 4.02
C PRO A 275 19.95 0.25 4.22
N LEU A 276 19.04 -0.25 3.38
CA LEU A 276 18.58 -1.63 3.45
C LEU A 276 19.66 -2.58 2.90
N VAL A 277 19.63 -3.83 3.38
CA VAL A 277 20.50 -4.93 2.91
C VAL A 277 19.65 -6.17 2.68
N THR A 278 20.06 -7.04 1.77
CA THR A 278 19.39 -8.32 1.48
C THR A 278 19.43 -9.27 2.69
N LEU A 279 18.52 -10.25 2.72
CA LEU A 279 18.58 -11.31 3.73
C LEU A 279 19.90 -12.06 3.67
N SER A 280 20.41 -12.44 4.84
CA SER A 280 21.53 -13.37 4.95
C SER A 280 21.13 -14.78 4.47
N ASP A 281 22.12 -15.64 4.20
CA ASP A 281 21.86 -17.02 3.80
C ASP A 281 21.13 -17.83 4.89
N GLU A 282 21.33 -17.47 6.16
CA GLU A 282 20.62 -18.10 7.29
C GLU A 282 19.15 -17.69 7.32
N GLU A 283 18.87 -16.40 7.16
CA GLU A 283 17.50 -15.88 7.08
C GLU A 283 16.75 -16.45 5.87
N LYS A 284 17.41 -16.56 4.71
CA LYS A 284 16.83 -17.19 3.50
C LYS A 284 16.44 -18.65 3.70
N LYS A 285 17.20 -19.43 4.48
CA LYS A 285 16.84 -20.82 4.77
C LYS A 285 15.52 -20.94 5.53
N CYS A 286 15.26 -20.03 6.45
CA CYS A 286 13.98 -19.99 7.17
C CYS A 286 12.82 -19.63 6.23
N PHE A 287 13.06 -18.78 5.26
CA PHE A 287 12.07 -18.22 4.34
C PHE A 287 11.59 -19.20 3.25
N VAL A 288 12.47 -20.08 2.77
CA VAL A 288 12.17 -21.03 1.68
C VAL A 288 11.07 -22.06 2.03
N GLN A 289 10.84 -22.34 3.31
CA GLN A 289 9.81 -23.30 3.73
C GLN A 289 8.37 -22.85 3.40
N PHE A 290 8.10 -21.55 3.21
CA PHE A 290 6.78 -20.97 2.97
C PHE A 290 6.48 -20.62 1.51
N THR A 291 7.50 -20.56 0.67
CA THR A 291 7.31 -20.37 -0.79
C THR A 291 6.89 -21.65 -1.51
N GLN A 292 6.86 -22.77 -0.82
CA GLN A 292 6.48 -24.09 -1.35
C GLN A 292 5.00 -24.46 -1.10
N CYS A 293 4.20 -23.57 -0.51
CA CYS A 293 2.77 -23.79 -0.25
C CYS A 293 1.89 -23.43 -1.42
#